data_133b038b22cc9b5674ede9d056847d87
#
_entry.id   133b038b22cc9b5674ede9d056847d87
#
_cell.length_a   1.000
_cell.length_b   1.000
_cell.length_c   1.000
_cell.angle_alpha   90.00
_cell.angle_beta   90.00
_cell.angle_gamma   90.00
#
_symmetry.space_group_name_H-M   'P 1'
#
loop_
_entity.id
_entity.type
_entity.pdbx_description
1 polymer ?
#
loop_
_entity_poly.entity_id
_entity_poly.type
_entity_poly.pdbx_seq_one_letter_code
_entity_poly.pdbx_strand_id
1 'polypeptide(L)'
;MATIYIVEDDVNIREIERYALKNSGYEVEEFESGESLFKRLERAVPSLLLLDIMLPDEDGLEILGKLRANKNTAAIPVIMVTAKTSELDKVKGLDLGADDYITKPFGVMELISRVKALLRRTQSAAEETKICHGEIRMDNDKHAVFVGNEPCELTFKEYELLKYLMINAGIVLSRDKIMDQVWGFEYEGESRTVDMHIKTLRQKLGADRKST
;
A
#
# COMPACT_ATOMS: atom_id res chain seq x y z
N MET A 1 13.16 -10.70 9.64
CA MET A 1 11.87 -11.38 9.39
C MET A 1 10.83 -10.29 9.20
N ALA A 2 9.89 -10.39 8.26
CA ALA A 2 8.90 -9.33 8.06
C ALA A 2 7.84 -9.41 9.16
N THR A 3 7.51 -8.27 9.77
CA THR A 3 6.48 -8.15 10.81
C THR A 3 5.22 -7.60 10.19
N ILE A 4 4.09 -8.27 10.38
CA ILE A 4 2.77 -7.89 9.88
C ILE A 4 1.89 -7.51 11.07
N TYR A 5 1.25 -6.36 10.98
CA TYR A 5 0.23 -5.96 11.95
C TYR A 5 -1.15 -6.28 11.39
N ILE A 6 -2.04 -6.79 12.24
CA ILE A 6 -3.44 -7.09 11.93
C ILE A 6 -4.29 -6.20 12.82
N VAL A 7 -5.22 -5.45 12.23
CA VAL A 7 -6.26 -4.71 12.94
C VAL A 7 -7.61 -5.24 12.54
N GLU A 8 -8.21 -6.04 13.43
CA GLU A 8 -9.43 -6.80 13.22
C GLU A 8 -10.12 -7.01 14.57
N ASP A 9 -11.37 -6.66 14.72
CA ASP A 9 -12.11 -6.82 15.98
C ASP A 9 -12.68 -8.24 16.16
N ASP A 10 -13.07 -8.92 15.06
CA ASP A 10 -13.54 -10.30 15.10
C ASP A 10 -12.40 -11.26 15.46
N VAL A 11 -12.52 -11.87 16.64
CA VAL A 11 -11.51 -12.79 17.17
C VAL A 11 -11.27 -13.99 16.25
N ASN A 12 -12.32 -14.53 15.59
CA ASN A 12 -12.19 -15.71 14.75
C ASN A 12 -11.47 -15.37 13.45
N ILE A 13 -11.80 -14.23 12.83
CA ILE A 13 -11.13 -13.78 11.60
C ILE A 13 -9.67 -13.46 11.91
N ARG A 14 -9.40 -12.71 12.98
CA ARG A 14 -8.06 -12.38 13.43
C ARG A 14 -7.20 -13.61 13.71
N GLU A 15 -7.79 -14.67 14.34
CA GLU A 15 -7.08 -15.93 14.56
C GLU A 15 -6.73 -16.65 13.24
N ILE A 16 -7.64 -16.66 12.26
CA ILE A 16 -7.39 -17.25 10.94
C ILE A 16 -6.25 -16.51 10.24
N GLU A 17 -6.29 -15.19 10.22
CA GLU A 17 -5.24 -14.35 9.63
C GLU A 17 -3.89 -14.58 10.29
N ARG A 18 -3.86 -14.52 11.63
CA ARG A 18 -2.66 -14.78 12.42
C ARG A 18 -2.07 -16.16 12.14
N TYR A 19 -2.89 -17.19 12.17
CA TYR A 19 -2.44 -18.56 11.93
C TYR A 19 -1.86 -18.73 10.52
N ALA A 20 -2.55 -18.21 9.52
CA ALA A 20 -2.11 -18.25 8.13
C ALA A 20 -0.75 -17.57 7.92
N LEU A 21 -0.59 -16.38 8.49
CA LEU A 21 0.62 -15.58 8.33
C LEU A 21 1.80 -16.15 9.13
N LYS A 22 1.58 -16.59 10.37
CA LYS A 22 2.63 -17.25 11.17
C LYS A 22 3.13 -18.54 10.52
N ASN A 23 2.24 -19.37 9.98
CA ASN A 23 2.63 -20.56 9.24
C ASN A 23 3.36 -20.26 7.93
N SER A 24 3.19 -19.07 7.39
CA SER A 24 3.93 -18.58 6.21
C SER A 24 5.29 -17.94 6.55
N GLY A 25 5.69 -17.95 7.83
CA GLY A 25 6.99 -17.49 8.29
C GLY A 25 7.07 -16.00 8.61
N TYR A 26 5.95 -15.33 8.88
CA TYR A 26 5.91 -13.93 9.31
C TYR A 26 5.80 -13.80 10.83
N GLU A 27 6.34 -12.70 11.37
CA GLU A 27 5.98 -12.24 12.71
C GLU A 27 4.66 -11.49 12.63
N VAL A 28 3.76 -11.73 13.60
CA VAL A 28 2.41 -11.12 13.59
C VAL A 28 2.14 -10.49 14.94
N GLU A 29 1.73 -9.23 14.92
CA GLU A 29 1.14 -8.52 16.06
C GLU A 29 -0.32 -8.17 15.74
N GLU A 30 -1.18 -8.29 16.74
CA GLU A 30 -2.64 -8.21 16.62
C GLU A 30 -3.19 -7.03 17.40
N PHE A 31 -4.16 -6.32 16.84
CA PHE A 31 -4.80 -5.15 17.42
C PHE A 31 -6.31 -5.25 17.22
N GLU A 32 -7.07 -4.84 18.21
CA GLU A 32 -8.53 -4.84 18.18
C GLU A 32 -9.12 -3.48 17.80
N SER A 33 -8.27 -2.44 17.74
CA SER A 33 -8.69 -1.05 17.51
C SER A 33 -7.59 -0.19 16.90
N GLY A 34 -7.98 0.92 16.30
CA GLY A 34 -7.05 1.94 15.82
C GLY A 34 -6.21 2.55 16.94
N GLU A 35 -6.78 2.74 18.14
CA GLU A 35 -6.05 3.28 19.29
C GLU A 35 -4.86 2.40 19.67
N SER A 36 -5.06 1.10 19.78
CA SER A 36 -4.00 0.14 20.13
C SER A 36 -2.92 0.07 19.04
N LEU A 37 -3.31 0.13 17.77
CA LEU A 37 -2.40 0.23 16.63
C LEU A 37 -1.52 1.49 16.74
N PHE A 38 -2.11 2.68 16.90
CA PHE A 38 -1.34 3.93 16.93
C PHE A 38 -0.36 3.98 18.10
N LYS A 39 -0.74 3.50 19.30
CA LYS A 39 0.19 3.36 20.44
C LYS A 39 1.41 2.48 20.11
N ARG A 40 1.22 1.44 19.32
CA ARG A 40 2.31 0.55 18.91
C ARG A 40 3.19 1.19 17.84
N LEU A 41 2.59 1.92 16.89
CA LEU A 41 3.30 2.62 15.81
C LEU A 41 4.25 3.73 16.30
N GLU A 42 4.05 4.27 17.50
CA GLU A 42 4.99 5.19 18.14
C GLU A 42 6.36 4.54 18.42
N ARG A 43 6.40 3.22 18.55
CA ARG A 43 7.61 2.46 18.92
C ARG A 43 8.25 1.71 17.76
N ALA A 44 7.44 1.14 16.89
CA ALA A 44 7.90 0.42 15.72
C ALA A 44 6.83 0.40 14.63
N VAL A 45 7.27 0.37 13.38
CA VAL A 45 6.41 0.26 12.20
C VAL A 45 6.49 -1.15 11.62
N PRO A 46 5.37 -1.73 11.12
CA PRO A 46 5.38 -3.05 10.48
C PRO A 46 5.91 -2.98 9.05
N SER A 47 6.24 -4.15 8.52
CA SER A 47 6.52 -4.34 7.09
C SER A 47 5.26 -4.29 6.23
N LEU A 48 4.08 -4.58 6.83
CA LEU A 48 2.76 -4.56 6.19
C LEU A 48 1.67 -4.50 7.26
N LEU A 49 0.57 -3.81 6.95
CA LEU A 49 -0.63 -3.73 7.78
C LEU A 49 -1.82 -4.37 7.07
N LEU A 50 -2.50 -5.30 7.74
CA LEU A 50 -3.86 -5.73 7.41
C LEU A 50 -4.83 -4.89 8.24
N LEU A 51 -5.80 -4.24 7.62
CA LEU A 51 -6.70 -3.31 8.28
C LEU A 51 -8.14 -3.57 7.87
N ASP A 52 -8.98 -3.96 8.83
CA ASP A 52 -10.42 -4.01 8.58
C ASP A 52 -10.99 -2.59 8.43
N ILE A 53 -11.95 -2.46 7.54
CA ILE A 53 -12.74 -1.22 7.39
C ILE A 53 -13.77 -1.10 8.52
N MET A 54 -14.39 -2.22 8.90
CA MET A 54 -15.53 -2.22 9.81
C MET A 54 -15.11 -2.49 11.25
N LEU A 55 -14.33 -1.58 11.83
CA LEU A 55 -13.99 -1.63 13.25
C LEU A 55 -15.09 -0.95 14.09
N PRO A 56 -15.30 -1.38 15.34
CA PRO A 56 -16.38 -0.85 16.18
C PRO A 56 -16.16 0.60 16.64
N ASP A 57 -14.91 1.01 16.80
CA ASP A 57 -14.54 2.30 17.38
C ASP A 57 -14.30 3.39 16.32
N GLU A 58 -13.72 3.02 15.20
CA GLU A 58 -13.31 3.95 14.14
C GLU A 58 -13.32 3.25 12.77
N ASP A 59 -13.79 3.94 11.73
CA ASP A 59 -13.75 3.40 10.36
C ASP A 59 -12.29 3.19 9.91
N GLY A 60 -11.96 2.00 9.39
CA GLY A 60 -10.62 1.69 8.89
C GLY A 60 -10.13 2.64 7.79
N LEU A 61 -11.04 3.27 7.03
CA LEU A 61 -10.67 4.31 6.07
C LEU A 61 -10.18 5.60 6.76
N GLU A 62 -10.73 5.94 7.92
CA GLU A 62 -10.25 7.07 8.72
C GLU A 62 -8.87 6.77 9.32
N ILE A 63 -8.67 5.53 9.80
CA ILE A 63 -7.35 5.06 10.26
C ILE A 63 -6.34 5.15 9.12
N LEU A 64 -6.68 4.68 7.92
CA LEU A 64 -5.84 4.78 6.74
C LEU A 64 -5.49 6.23 6.42
N GLY A 65 -6.47 7.13 6.44
CA GLY A 65 -6.24 8.57 6.25
C GLY A 65 -5.23 9.15 7.24
N LYS A 66 -5.36 8.80 8.54
CA LYS A 66 -4.40 9.22 9.58
C LYS A 66 -3.00 8.65 9.35
N LEU A 67 -2.89 7.38 8.94
CA LEU A 67 -1.61 6.75 8.58
C LEU A 67 -0.94 7.49 7.43
N ARG A 68 -1.69 7.86 6.38
CA ARG A 68 -1.18 8.56 5.20
C ARG A 68 -0.82 10.03 5.46
N ALA A 69 -1.47 10.65 6.45
CA ALA A 69 -1.15 12.01 6.87
C ALA A 69 0.14 12.12 7.72
N ASN A 70 0.63 11.03 8.29
CA ASN A 70 1.80 11.01 9.15
C ASN A 70 3.03 10.49 8.38
N LYS A 71 4.10 11.29 8.32
CA LYS A 71 5.36 10.99 7.61
C LYS A 71 6.00 9.65 7.99
N ASN A 72 5.87 9.26 9.25
CA ASN A 72 6.49 8.02 9.74
C ASN A 72 5.71 6.76 9.33
N THR A 73 4.44 6.90 9.00
CA THR A 73 3.55 5.77 8.69
C THR A 73 3.01 5.79 7.26
N ALA A 74 3.18 6.91 6.54
CA ALA A 74 2.64 7.09 5.18
C ALA A 74 3.11 6.03 4.18
N ALA A 75 4.33 5.50 4.36
CA ALA A 75 4.93 4.50 3.47
C ALA A 75 4.61 3.04 3.87
N ILE A 76 3.89 2.80 4.98
CA ILE A 76 3.52 1.45 5.37
C ILE A 76 2.57 0.84 4.33
N PRO A 77 2.89 -0.32 3.74
CA PRO A 77 1.97 -1.03 2.85
C PRO A 77 0.72 -1.47 3.61
N VAL A 78 -0.46 -1.15 3.08
CA VAL A 78 -1.75 -1.46 3.73
C VAL A 78 -2.63 -2.28 2.79
N ILE A 79 -3.05 -3.45 3.25
CA ILE A 79 -4.13 -4.24 2.65
C ILE A 79 -5.39 -3.99 3.47
N MET A 80 -6.43 -3.47 2.83
CA MET A 80 -7.74 -3.34 3.46
C MET A 80 -8.47 -4.68 3.40
N VAL A 81 -9.01 -5.13 4.53
CA VAL A 81 -9.85 -6.34 4.61
C VAL A 81 -11.27 -5.89 4.91
N THR A 82 -12.26 -6.30 4.13
CA THR A 82 -13.60 -5.75 4.30
C THR A 82 -14.72 -6.69 3.86
N ALA A 83 -15.85 -6.65 4.56
CA ALA A 83 -17.10 -7.24 4.10
C ALA A 83 -17.84 -6.35 3.08
N LYS A 84 -17.41 -5.08 2.91
CA LYS A 84 -18.01 -4.17 1.95
C LYS A 84 -17.58 -4.53 0.54
N THR A 85 -18.54 -4.95 -0.27
CA THR A 85 -18.34 -5.35 -1.68
C THR A 85 -18.63 -4.21 -2.66
N SER A 86 -19.09 -3.03 -2.17
CA SER A 86 -19.45 -1.94 -3.07
C SER A 86 -18.21 -1.39 -3.78
N GLU A 87 -18.32 -1.20 -5.08
CA GLU A 87 -17.29 -0.61 -5.93
C GLU A 87 -16.86 0.78 -5.41
N LEU A 88 -17.81 1.54 -4.86
CA LEU A 88 -17.56 2.86 -4.30
C LEU A 88 -16.65 2.85 -3.07
N ASP A 89 -16.77 1.84 -2.19
CA ASP A 89 -15.91 1.75 -1.00
C ASP A 89 -14.49 1.33 -1.37
N LYS A 90 -14.34 0.44 -2.35
CA LYS A 90 -13.03 0.06 -2.91
C LYS A 90 -12.33 1.27 -3.56
N VAL A 91 -13.06 2.04 -4.35
CA VAL A 91 -12.54 3.25 -5.01
C VAL A 91 -12.10 4.28 -3.97
N LYS A 92 -12.93 4.54 -2.93
CA LYS A 92 -12.56 5.48 -1.85
C LYS A 92 -11.29 5.08 -1.13
N GLY A 93 -11.12 3.81 -0.80
CA GLY A 93 -9.93 3.37 -0.08
C GLY A 93 -8.67 3.40 -0.95
N LEU A 94 -8.78 3.10 -2.24
CA LEU A 94 -7.67 3.27 -3.18
C LEU A 94 -7.31 4.76 -3.34
N ASP A 95 -8.30 5.64 -3.37
CA ASP A 95 -8.08 7.10 -3.38
C ASP A 95 -7.37 7.59 -2.12
N LEU A 96 -7.66 6.97 -0.98
CA LEU A 96 -7.00 7.25 0.30
C LEU A 96 -5.61 6.63 0.40
N GLY A 97 -5.19 5.81 -0.59
CA GLY A 97 -3.86 5.23 -0.67
C GLY A 97 -3.72 3.84 -0.05
N ALA A 98 -4.77 3.03 -0.03
CA ALA A 98 -4.65 1.59 0.20
C ALA A 98 -3.85 0.95 -0.94
N ASP A 99 -3.05 -0.07 -0.61
CA ASP A 99 -2.19 -0.75 -1.58
C ASP A 99 -2.86 -1.97 -2.21
N ASP A 100 -3.77 -2.61 -1.49
CA ASP A 100 -4.58 -3.73 -1.96
C ASP A 100 -5.87 -3.88 -1.13
N TYR A 101 -6.79 -4.71 -1.62
CA TYR A 101 -8.08 -5.02 -0.99
C TYR A 101 -8.35 -6.51 -0.99
N ILE A 102 -8.87 -7.01 0.14
CA ILE A 102 -9.38 -8.37 0.29
C ILE A 102 -10.82 -8.29 0.76
N THR A 103 -11.73 -8.98 0.07
CA THR A 103 -13.15 -9.04 0.47
C THR A 103 -13.42 -10.25 1.35
N LYS A 104 -14.14 -10.06 2.45
CA LYS A 104 -14.64 -11.14 3.32
C LYS A 104 -15.91 -11.75 2.70
N PRO A 105 -16.08 -13.10 2.69
CA PRO A 105 -15.11 -14.09 3.15
C PRO A 105 -13.98 -14.29 2.12
N PHE A 106 -12.75 -14.44 2.60
CA PHE A 106 -11.57 -14.66 1.76
C PHE A 106 -10.96 -16.05 1.97
N GLY A 107 -10.25 -16.53 0.96
CA GLY A 107 -9.45 -17.75 1.08
C GLY A 107 -8.10 -17.48 1.75
N VAL A 108 -7.66 -18.39 2.64
CA VAL A 108 -6.35 -18.30 3.30
C VAL A 108 -5.21 -18.17 2.27
N MET A 109 -5.29 -18.91 1.17
CA MET A 109 -4.28 -18.84 0.11
C MET A 109 -4.28 -17.51 -0.62
N GLU A 110 -5.44 -16.87 -0.79
CA GLU A 110 -5.55 -15.52 -1.36
C GLU A 110 -4.86 -14.49 -0.46
N LEU A 111 -5.17 -14.50 0.83
CA LEU A 111 -4.51 -13.62 1.81
C LEU A 111 -2.99 -13.76 1.76
N ILE A 112 -2.47 -15.00 1.81
CA ILE A 112 -1.03 -15.27 1.77
C ILE A 112 -0.42 -14.79 0.45
N SER A 113 -1.07 -15.04 -0.68
CA SER A 113 -0.57 -14.64 -2.01
C SER A 113 -0.47 -13.12 -2.14
N ARG A 114 -1.48 -12.37 -1.69
CA ARG A 114 -1.48 -10.89 -1.70
C ARG A 114 -0.41 -10.32 -0.78
N VAL A 115 -0.30 -10.82 0.44
CA VAL A 115 0.75 -10.41 1.39
C VAL A 115 2.13 -10.67 0.81
N LYS A 116 2.39 -11.87 0.26
CA LYS A 116 3.67 -12.20 -0.38
C LYS A 116 3.97 -11.30 -1.57
N ALA A 117 2.98 -11.04 -2.43
CA ALA A 117 3.13 -10.19 -3.59
C ALA A 117 3.50 -8.76 -3.17
N LEU A 118 2.86 -8.22 -2.14
CA LEU A 118 3.13 -6.87 -1.65
C LEU A 118 4.50 -6.78 -0.98
N LEU A 119 4.86 -7.72 -0.10
CA LEU A 119 6.17 -7.75 0.57
C LEU A 119 7.34 -8.02 -0.38
N ARG A 120 7.18 -8.85 -1.42
CA ARG A 120 8.22 -9.07 -2.42
C ARG A 120 8.64 -7.78 -3.11
N ARG A 121 7.71 -6.89 -3.36
CA ARG A 121 7.95 -5.60 -4.01
C ARG A 121 8.74 -4.66 -3.13
N THR A 122 8.54 -4.72 -1.80
CA THR A 122 9.36 -3.96 -0.85
C THR A 122 10.80 -4.46 -0.79
N GLN A 123 11.04 -5.75 -1.01
CA GLN A 123 12.37 -6.36 -0.92
C GLN A 123 13.18 -6.27 -2.22
N SER A 124 12.55 -6.36 -3.41
CA SER A 124 13.26 -6.24 -4.68
C SER A 124 13.73 -4.81 -4.99
N ALA A 125 13.27 -3.83 -4.23
CA ALA A 125 13.73 -2.45 -4.31
C ALA A 125 15.18 -2.23 -3.85
N ALA A 126 15.81 -3.23 -3.24
CA ALA A 126 17.16 -3.09 -2.64
C ALA A 126 18.32 -3.15 -3.65
N GLU A 127 18.10 -3.45 -4.93
CA GLU A 127 19.19 -3.67 -5.89
C GLU A 127 19.56 -2.47 -6.78
N GLU A 128 18.73 -1.42 -6.87
CA GLU A 128 19.10 -0.17 -7.56
C GLU A 128 18.93 1.03 -6.62
N THR A 129 20.03 1.45 -6.03
CA THR A 129 20.01 2.45 -4.93
C THR A 129 19.55 3.85 -5.32
N LYS A 130 19.64 4.25 -6.60
CA LYS A 130 19.19 5.58 -7.05
C LYS A 130 18.69 5.57 -8.48
N ILE A 131 17.45 6.00 -8.70
CA ILE A 131 16.88 6.19 -10.02
C ILE A 131 16.66 7.70 -10.24
N CYS A 132 17.16 8.23 -11.35
CA CYS A 132 16.99 9.65 -11.68
C CYS A 132 16.38 9.81 -13.07
N HIS A 133 15.36 10.67 -13.20
CA HIS A 133 14.79 11.08 -14.48
C HIS A 133 14.33 12.54 -14.43
N GLY A 134 15.00 13.39 -15.18
CA GLY A 134 14.79 14.84 -15.09
C GLY A 134 15.05 15.37 -13.68
N GLU A 135 14.08 16.07 -13.11
CA GLU A 135 14.16 16.61 -11.75
C GLU A 135 13.77 15.59 -10.66
N ILE A 136 13.25 14.41 -11.05
CA ILE A 136 12.80 13.38 -10.11
C ILE A 136 13.98 12.50 -9.74
N ARG A 137 14.21 12.33 -8.44
CA ARG A 137 15.20 11.42 -7.85
C ARG A 137 14.52 10.49 -6.86
N MET A 138 14.75 9.19 -7.02
CA MET A 138 14.31 8.16 -6.07
C MET A 138 15.53 7.56 -5.39
N ASP A 139 15.48 7.44 -4.08
CA ASP A 139 16.46 6.75 -3.25
C ASP A 139 15.77 5.48 -2.70
N ASN A 140 16.13 4.34 -3.26
CA ASN A 140 15.48 3.08 -2.92
C ASN A 140 15.84 2.60 -1.51
N ASP A 141 17.04 2.91 -1.01
CA ASP A 141 17.47 2.52 0.33
C ASP A 141 16.68 3.25 1.42
N LYS A 142 16.33 4.52 1.12
CA LYS A 142 15.57 5.37 2.04
C LYS A 142 14.08 5.40 1.74
N HIS A 143 13.65 4.71 0.68
CA HIS A 143 12.28 4.79 0.15
C HIS A 143 11.79 6.23 -0.01
N ALA A 144 12.67 7.11 -0.49
CA ALA A 144 12.46 8.54 -0.56
C ALA A 144 12.43 9.03 -2.00
N VAL A 145 11.56 10.02 -2.27
CA VAL A 145 11.45 10.68 -3.57
C VAL A 145 11.69 12.17 -3.40
N PHE A 146 12.39 12.76 -4.35
CA PHE A 146 12.65 14.18 -4.41
C PHE A 146 12.31 14.72 -5.81
N VAL A 147 11.73 15.90 -5.85
CA VAL A 147 11.53 16.68 -7.09
C VAL A 147 12.42 17.92 -6.98
N GLY A 148 13.47 17.99 -7.80
CA GLY A 148 14.56 18.93 -7.56
C GLY A 148 15.25 18.66 -6.23
N ASN A 149 15.14 19.59 -5.29
CA ASN A 149 15.68 19.44 -3.93
C ASN A 149 14.61 19.23 -2.85
N GLU A 150 13.32 19.25 -3.23
CA GLU A 150 12.21 19.14 -2.30
C GLU A 150 11.78 17.67 -2.14
N PRO A 151 11.57 17.19 -0.91
CA PRO A 151 11.05 15.86 -0.67
C PRO A 151 9.59 15.76 -1.15
N CYS A 152 9.25 14.64 -1.80
CA CYS A 152 7.91 14.32 -2.28
C CYS A 152 7.39 13.09 -1.53
N GLU A 153 6.33 13.26 -0.75
CA GLU A 153 5.75 12.17 0.04
C GLU A 153 4.78 11.34 -0.79
N LEU A 154 5.15 10.10 -1.02
CA LEU A 154 4.36 9.12 -1.75
C LEU A 154 3.90 8.00 -0.83
N THR A 155 2.71 7.45 -1.10
CA THR A 155 2.29 6.16 -0.53
C THR A 155 3.13 5.05 -1.15
N PHE A 156 3.10 3.86 -0.55
CA PHE A 156 3.86 2.73 -1.07
C PHE A 156 3.52 2.43 -2.55
N LYS A 157 2.22 2.40 -2.91
CA LYS A 157 1.81 2.15 -4.31
C LYS A 157 2.16 3.26 -5.28
N GLU A 158 2.08 4.50 -4.85
CA GLU A 158 2.53 5.63 -5.66
C GLU A 158 4.03 5.55 -5.92
N TYR A 159 4.81 5.15 -4.90
CA TYR A 159 6.25 4.94 -5.03
C TYR A 159 6.57 3.82 -6.03
N GLU A 160 5.94 2.64 -5.88
CA GLU A 160 6.13 1.50 -6.78
C GLU A 160 5.72 1.83 -8.23
N LEU A 161 4.60 2.52 -8.39
CA LEU A 161 4.15 2.97 -9.71
C LEU A 161 5.16 3.95 -10.33
N LEU A 162 5.61 4.95 -9.57
CA LEU A 162 6.60 5.90 -10.05
C LEU A 162 7.91 5.20 -10.42
N LYS A 163 8.40 4.29 -9.57
CA LYS A 163 9.59 3.48 -9.82
C LYS A 163 9.47 2.70 -11.12
N TYR A 164 8.34 2.01 -11.31
CA TYR A 164 8.09 1.23 -12.52
C TYR A 164 8.06 2.09 -13.78
N LEU A 165 7.42 3.26 -13.71
CA LEU A 165 7.38 4.22 -14.82
C LEU A 165 8.77 4.80 -15.13
N MET A 166 9.57 5.13 -14.12
CA MET A 166 10.92 5.68 -14.30
C MET A 166 11.88 4.67 -14.90
N ILE A 167 11.84 3.41 -14.47
CA ILE A 167 12.65 2.31 -15.04
C ILE A 167 12.28 2.07 -16.51
N ASN A 168 11.02 2.24 -16.88
CA ASN A 168 10.52 2.06 -18.25
C ASN A 168 10.33 3.39 -19.00
N ALA A 169 11.06 4.43 -18.63
CA ALA A 169 10.93 5.73 -19.28
C ALA A 169 11.17 5.63 -20.81
N GLY A 170 10.29 6.26 -21.61
CA GLY A 170 10.32 6.21 -23.06
C GLY A 170 9.62 4.99 -23.69
N ILE A 171 9.09 4.07 -22.87
CA ILE A 171 8.35 2.89 -23.34
C ILE A 171 6.85 3.14 -23.11
N VAL A 172 6.03 2.83 -24.12
CA VAL A 172 4.56 2.84 -23.98
C VAL A 172 4.13 1.61 -23.19
N LEU A 173 3.49 1.85 -22.04
CA LEU A 173 2.98 0.81 -21.16
C LEU A 173 1.45 0.78 -21.21
N SER A 174 0.85 -0.41 -21.38
CA SER A 174 -0.60 -0.57 -21.24
C SER A 174 -1.00 -0.53 -19.76
N ARG A 175 -2.26 -0.17 -19.48
CA ARG A 175 -2.82 -0.18 -18.12
C ARG A 175 -2.74 -1.57 -17.48
N ASP A 176 -3.05 -2.60 -18.25
CA ASP A 176 -3.01 -3.99 -17.79
C ASP A 176 -1.58 -4.37 -17.38
N LYS A 177 -0.59 -4.02 -18.19
CA LYS A 177 0.82 -4.28 -17.85
C LYS A 177 1.27 -3.52 -16.61
N ILE A 178 0.84 -2.29 -16.42
CA ILE A 178 1.11 -1.51 -15.20
C ILE A 178 0.41 -2.18 -14.01
N MET A 179 -0.86 -2.61 -14.17
CA MET A 179 -1.62 -3.29 -13.15
C MET A 179 -0.92 -4.56 -12.69
N ASP A 180 -0.56 -5.44 -13.63
CA ASP A 180 0.12 -6.71 -13.35
C ASP A 180 1.44 -6.51 -12.60
N GLN A 181 2.23 -5.51 -12.99
CA GLN A 181 3.55 -5.28 -12.40
C GLN A 181 3.48 -4.59 -11.04
N VAL A 182 2.57 -3.64 -10.87
CA VAL A 182 2.47 -2.84 -9.64
C VAL A 182 1.50 -3.46 -8.63
N TRP A 183 0.43 -4.13 -9.06
CA TRP A 183 -0.58 -4.75 -8.19
C TRP A 183 -0.56 -6.29 -8.21
N GLY A 184 -0.11 -6.93 -9.30
CA GLY A 184 0.01 -8.39 -9.45
C GLY A 184 -1.04 -8.99 -10.36
N PHE A 185 -0.74 -10.19 -10.91
CA PHE A 185 -1.59 -10.90 -11.89
C PHE A 185 -2.98 -11.29 -11.39
N GLU A 186 -3.16 -11.43 -10.08
CA GLU A 186 -4.44 -11.85 -9.46
C GLU A 186 -5.27 -10.65 -8.99
N TYR A 187 -4.88 -9.42 -9.34
CA TYR A 187 -5.63 -8.24 -8.94
C TYR A 187 -6.84 -8.08 -9.87
N GLU A 188 -8.02 -8.39 -9.38
CA GLU A 188 -9.31 -8.21 -10.10
C GLU A 188 -9.81 -6.74 -10.11
N GLY A 189 -8.93 -5.79 -9.77
CA GLY A 189 -9.24 -4.38 -9.79
C GLY A 189 -9.37 -3.82 -11.22
N GLU A 190 -10.25 -2.84 -11.39
CA GLU A 190 -10.44 -2.18 -12.67
C GLU A 190 -9.23 -1.31 -13.07
N SER A 191 -9.07 -1.09 -14.37
CA SER A 191 -8.05 -0.19 -14.97
C SER A 191 -8.10 1.24 -14.40
N ARG A 192 -9.21 1.65 -13.79
CA ARG A 192 -9.40 2.92 -13.06
C ARG A 192 -8.40 3.09 -11.91
N THR A 193 -7.98 2.01 -11.25
CA THR A 193 -6.98 2.07 -10.17
C THR A 193 -5.68 2.70 -10.65
N VAL A 194 -5.20 2.33 -11.84
CA VAL A 194 -4.00 2.92 -12.44
C VAL A 194 -4.20 4.41 -12.71
N ASP A 195 -5.33 4.78 -13.33
CA ASP A 195 -5.61 6.18 -13.69
C ASP A 195 -5.67 7.09 -12.46
N MET A 196 -6.23 6.60 -11.36
CA MET A 196 -6.29 7.32 -10.08
C MET A 196 -4.90 7.58 -9.49
N HIS A 197 -4.08 6.55 -9.40
CA HIS A 197 -2.71 6.69 -8.90
C HIS A 197 -1.84 7.59 -9.81
N ILE A 198 -2.01 7.51 -11.12
CA ILE A 198 -1.35 8.42 -12.07
C ILE A 198 -1.78 9.87 -11.83
N LYS A 199 -3.08 10.12 -11.61
CA LYS A 199 -3.60 11.45 -11.29
C LYS A 199 -2.94 11.99 -10.01
N THR A 200 -2.95 11.20 -8.94
CA THR A 200 -2.36 11.61 -7.66
C THR A 200 -0.85 11.85 -7.77
N LEU A 201 -0.13 10.98 -8.49
CA LEU A 201 1.30 11.17 -8.75
C LEU A 201 1.57 12.48 -9.50
N ARG A 202 0.82 12.80 -10.55
CA ARG A 202 0.96 14.07 -11.29
C ARG A 202 0.80 15.28 -10.38
N GLN A 203 -0.19 15.26 -9.50
CA GLN A 203 -0.42 16.33 -8.53
C GLN A 203 0.77 16.48 -7.57
N LYS A 204 1.25 15.37 -7.00
CA LYS A 204 2.37 15.38 -6.04
C LYS A 204 3.70 15.76 -6.67
N LEU A 205 3.95 15.33 -7.89
CA LEU A 205 5.17 15.65 -8.64
C LEU A 205 5.16 17.05 -9.27
N GLY A 206 4.05 17.79 -9.14
CA GLY A 206 3.94 19.18 -9.65
C GLY A 206 3.81 19.27 -11.17
N ALA A 207 3.50 18.18 -11.87
CA ALA A 207 3.37 18.16 -13.33
C ALA A 207 2.23 19.05 -13.85
N ASP A 208 1.23 19.34 -13.02
CA ASP A 208 0.10 20.22 -13.36
C ASP A 208 0.46 21.73 -13.28
N ARG A 209 1.63 22.10 -12.77
CA ARG A 209 2.09 23.51 -12.68
C ARG A 209 2.63 24.09 -13.98
N LYS A 210 2.89 23.26 -15.01
CA LYS A 210 3.47 23.69 -16.29
C LYS A 210 2.46 23.72 -17.45
N SER A 211 1.16 23.55 -17.17
CA SER A 211 0.09 23.63 -18.19
C SER A 211 -0.80 24.85 -17.95
N THR A 212 -0.19 26.01 -17.78
CA THR A 212 -0.88 27.31 -17.87
C THR A 212 -0.06 28.25 -18.75
#